data_732f0a95515d3c5314ba9cf58d3e5609
#
_entry.id   732f0a95515d3c5314ba9cf58d3e5609
#
_cell.length_a   1.000
_cell.length_b   1.000
_cell.length_c   1.000
_cell.angle_alpha   90.00
_cell.angle_beta   90.00
_cell.angle_gamma   90.00
#
_symmetry.space_group_name_H-M   'P 1'
#
loop_
_entity.id
_entity.type
_entity.pdbx_description
1 polymer ?
#
loop_
_entity_poly.entity_id
_entity_poly.type
_entity_poly.pdbx_seq_one_letter_code
_entity_poly.pdbx_strand_id
1 'polypeptide(L)'
;HLMKNDFFFHIGKAIQRLYLDEIFYFACNGKKIEIHTEAGVTTFYGTMQEVVAQVDGKGFWIIHKSYIVNSSYVSIYQYDVVQMTDGTILPISQKYRKLMKSCLTELYRKG
;
A
#
# COMPACT_ATOMS: atom_id res chain seq x y z
N HIS A 1 9.06 -11.97 15.89
CA HIS A 1 8.78 -10.52 15.82
C HIS A 1 9.48 -9.86 14.63
N LEU A 2 10.56 -10.47 14.16
CA LEU A 2 11.29 -9.97 13.00
C LEU A 2 10.40 -9.90 11.77
N MET A 3 9.41 -10.77 11.68
CA MET A 3 8.54 -10.86 10.51
C MET A 3 7.37 -9.88 10.53
N LYS A 4 7.22 -9.10 11.60
CA LYS A 4 6.15 -8.11 11.72
C LYS A 4 6.20 -7.03 10.66
N ASN A 5 7.40 -6.67 10.24
CA ASN A 5 7.64 -5.54 9.34
C ASN A 5 8.19 -5.99 7.99
N ASP A 6 7.98 -7.25 7.65
CA ASP A 6 8.50 -7.84 6.43
C ASP A 6 7.37 -8.15 5.45
N PHE A 7 7.69 -8.03 4.18
CA PHE A 7 6.84 -8.49 3.11
C PHE A 7 7.60 -9.51 2.27
N PHE A 8 7.00 -10.69 2.10
CA PHE A 8 7.61 -11.79 1.34
C PHE A 8 6.85 -12.04 0.06
N PHE A 9 7.58 -12.31 -1.01
CA PHE A 9 6.96 -12.63 -2.30
C PHE A 9 7.88 -13.54 -3.11
N HIS A 10 7.31 -14.27 -4.05
CA HIS A 10 8.06 -15.16 -4.90
C HIS A 10 8.59 -14.46 -6.13
N ILE A 11 9.85 -14.74 -6.47
CA ILE A 11 10.44 -14.42 -7.77
C ILE A 11 10.97 -15.75 -8.30
N GLY A 12 10.24 -16.34 -9.27
CA GLY A 12 10.56 -17.69 -9.72
C GLY A 12 10.49 -18.67 -8.57
N LYS A 13 11.58 -19.37 -8.29
CA LYS A 13 11.66 -20.32 -7.18
C LYS A 13 12.19 -19.71 -5.90
N ALA A 14 12.61 -18.46 -5.95
CA ALA A 14 13.16 -17.77 -4.79
C ALA A 14 12.06 -17.03 -4.03
N ILE A 15 12.30 -16.80 -2.75
CA ILE A 15 11.45 -15.94 -1.93
C ILE A 15 12.29 -14.71 -1.60
N GLN A 16 11.76 -13.55 -1.94
CA GLN A 16 12.41 -12.27 -1.64
C GLN A 16 11.67 -11.59 -0.51
N ARG A 17 12.42 -10.87 0.32
CA ARG A 17 11.87 -10.09 1.42
C ARG A 17 12.17 -8.61 1.17
N LEU A 18 11.18 -7.77 1.46
CA LEU A 18 11.35 -6.33 1.57
C LEU A 18 10.85 -5.90 2.95
N TYR A 19 11.44 -4.85 3.49
CA TYR A 19 10.91 -4.25 4.72
C TYR A 19 9.70 -3.40 4.36
N LEU A 20 8.65 -3.47 5.19
CA LEU A 20 7.42 -2.72 4.90
C LEU A 20 7.66 -1.22 4.85
N ASP A 21 8.60 -0.70 5.65
CA ASP A 21 8.89 0.73 5.64
C ASP A 21 9.62 1.21 4.38
N GLU A 22 10.09 0.28 3.53
CA GLU A 22 10.66 0.62 2.23
C GLU A 22 9.60 0.77 1.14
N ILE A 23 8.39 0.28 1.39
CA ILE A 23 7.35 0.17 0.36
C ILE A 23 6.46 1.40 0.40
N PHE A 24 6.36 2.09 -0.74
CA PHE A 24 5.47 3.24 -0.89
C PHE A 24 4.03 2.78 -1.10
N TYR A 25 3.82 1.88 -2.05
CA TYR A 25 2.51 1.33 -2.32
C TYR A 25 2.61 0.08 -3.20
N PHE A 26 1.50 -0.66 -3.21
CA PHE A 26 1.30 -1.80 -4.10
C PHE A 26 0.27 -1.42 -5.15
N ALA A 27 0.51 -1.81 -6.39
CA ALA A 27 -0.45 -1.65 -7.47
C ALA A 27 -0.71 -3.00 -8.13
N CYS A 28 -1.95 -3.25 -8.49
CA CYS A 28 -2.33 -4.47 -9.19
C CYS A 28 -2.60 -4.17 -10.65
N ASN A 29 -1.93 -4.88 -11.53
CA ASN A 29 -2.12 -4.79 -12.97
C ASN A 29 -2.35 -6.20 -13.51
N GLY A 30 -3.61 -6.58 -13.63
CA GLY A 30 -3.98 -7.94 -14.00
C GLY A 30 -3.58 -8.93 -12.92
N LYS A 31 -2.73 -9.88 -13.25
CA LYS A 31 -2.22 -10.88 -12.29
C LYS A 31 -0.89 -10.48 -11.68
N LYS A 32 -0.37 -9.31 -12.05
CA LYS A 32 0.89 -8.82 -11.51
C LYS A 32 0.65 -7.81 -10.42
N ILE A 33 1.41 -7.94 -9.35
CA ILE A 33 1.48 -6.95 -8.30
C ILE A 33 2.80 -6.19 -8.47
N GLU A 34 2.71 -4.87 -8.46
CA GLU A 34 3.86 -3.98 -8.49
C GLU A 34 4.12 -3.48 -7.08
N ILE A 35 5.36 -3.58 -6.64
CA ILE A 35 5.81 -3.04 -5.36
C ILE A 35 6.66 -1.81 -5.68
N HIS A 36 6.20 -0.65 -5.26
CA HIS A 36 6.88 0.62 -5.53
C HIS A 36 7.69 1.02 -4.31
N THR A 37 9.00 1.17 -4.51
CA THR A 37 9.95 1.61 -3.48
C THR A 37 10.85 2.69 -4.06
N GLU A 38 11.70 3.27 -3.23
CA GLU A 38 12.67 4.26 -3.68
C GLU A 38 13.65 3.67 -4.71
N ALA A 39 13.93 2.37 -4.60
CA ALA A 39 14.85 1.69 -5.53
C ALA A 39 14.20 1.39 -6.88
N GLY A 40 12.91 1.58 -7.03
CA GLY A 40 12.19 1.32 -8.27
C GLY A 40 10.99 0.42 -8.05
N VAL A 41 10.60 -0.29 -9.10
CA VAL A 41 9.41 -1.15 -9.09
C VAL A 41 9.83 -2.60 -9.22
N THR A 42 9.37 -3.43 -8.30
CA THR A 42 9.52 -4.88 -8.36
C THR A 42 8.14 -5.49 -8.60
N THR A 43 8.06 -6.49 -9.46
CA THR A 43 6.78 -7.13 -9.76
C THR A 43 6.79 -8.60 -9.39
N PHE A 44 5.64 -9.11 -9.02
CA PHE A 44 5.45 -10.55 -8.81
C PHE A 44 4.03 -10.94 -9.20
N TYR A 45 3.81 -12.21 -9.50
CA TYR A 45 2.47 -12.71 -9.79
C TYR A 45 1.76 -13.04 -8.49
N GLY A 46 0.58 -12.46 -8.31
CA GLY A 46 -0.18 -12.65 -7.08
C GLY A 46 -1.46 -11.84 -7.09
N THR A 47 -2.11 -11.78 -5.92
CA THR A 47 -3.37 -11.08 -5.74
C THR A 47 -3.25 -10.04 -4.65
N MET A 48 -4.14 -9.04 -4.70
CA MET A 48 -4.20 -8.04 -3.63
C MET A 48 -4.64 -8.64 -2.30
N GLN A 49 -5.41 -9.72 -2.32
CA GLN A 49 -5.76 -10.43 -1.09
C GLN A 49 -4.53 -10.98 -0.38
N GLU A 50 -3.57 -11.50 -1.15
CA GLU A 50 -2.30 -11.97 -0.59
C GLU A 50 -1.50 -10.84 0.01
N VAL A 51 -1.54 -9.66 -0.62
CA VAL A 51 -0.88 -8.46 -0.08
C VAL A 51 -1.55 -8.05 1.23
N VAL A 52 -2.87 -7.96 1.25
CA VAL A 52 -3.61 -7.57 2.45
C VAL A 52 -3.30 -8.50 3.61
N ALA A 53 -3.20 -9.80 3.36
CA ALA A 53 -2.91 -10.78 4.40
C ALA A 53 -1.58 -10.47 5.12
N GLN A 54 -0.63 -9.87 4.42
CA GLN A 54 0.67 -9.55 5.02
C GLN A 54 0.75 -8.13 5.61
N VAL A 55 -0.05 -7.19 5.12
CA VAL A 55 0.08 -5.78 5.54
C VAL A 55 -1.07 -5.29 6.42
N ASP A 56 -2.07 -6.12 6.66
CA ASP A 56 -3.23 -5.75 7.48
C ASP A 56 -2.78 -5.35 8.90
N GLY A 57 -3.30 -4.23 9.37
CA GLY A 57 -2.95 -3.72 10.69
C GLY A 57 -1.57 -3.11 10.79
N LYS A 58 -0.86 -2.91 9.68
CA LYS A 58 0.53 -2.45 9.68
C LYS A 58 0.71 -1.07 9.04
N GLY A 59 -0.34 -0.27 9.02
CA GLY A 59 -0.25 1.10 8.53
C GLY A 59 -0.41 1.24 7.03
N PHE A 60 -0.91 0.22 6.37
CA PHE A 60 -1.25 0.28 4.95
C PHE A 60 -2.74 0.49 4.79
N TRP A 61 -3.12 1.29 3.81
CA TRP A 61 -4.52 1.61 3.51
C TRP A 61 -4.91 1.05 2.16
N ILE A 62 -6.05 0.35 2.12
CA ILE A 62 -6.66 -0.06 0.85
C ILE A 62 -7.49 1.12 0.36
N ILE A 63 -7.08 1.72 -0.77
CA ILE A 63 -7.77 2.91 -1.29
C ILE A 63 -8.51 2.62 -2.60
N HIS A 64 -8.24 1.46 -3.19
CA HIS A 64 -8.78 1.09 -4.48
C HIS A 64 -8.58 -0.41 -4.65
N LYS A 65 -9.37 -1.06 -5.50
CA LYS A 65 -9.16 -2.49 -5.79
C LYS A 65 -7.75 -2.79 -6.32
N SER A 66 -7.10 -1.77 -6.89
CA SER A 66 -5.78 -1.90 -7.50
C SER A 66 -4.68 -1.18 -6.74
N TYR A 67 -4.96 -0.53 -5.61
CA TYR A 67 -3.94 0.22 -4.87
C TYR A 67 -4.06 0.04 -3.37
N ILE A 68 -2.92 -0.29 -2.76
CA ILE A 68 -2.75 -0.33 -1.30
C ILE A 68 -1.55 0.55 -1.00
N VAL A 69 -1.73 1.58 -0.19
CA VAL A 69 -0.69 2.56 0.07
C VAL A 69 -0.17 2.46 1.49
N ASN A 70 1.13 2.70 1.65
CA ASN A 70 1.73 2.86 2.97
C ASN A 70 1.37 4.26 3.47
N SER A 71 0.63 4.34 4.56
CA SER A 71 0.16 5.62 5.09
C SER A 71 1.30 6.57 5.45
N SER A 72 2.46 6.04 5.81
CA SER A 72 3.64 6.85 6.15
C SER A 72 4.17 7.66 4.96
N TYR A 73 3.83 7.26 3.74
CA TYR A 73 4.29 7.94 2.54
C TYR A 73 3.18 8.71 1.83
N VAL A 74 2.04 8.92 2.48
CA VAL A 74 0.98 9.79 1.95
C VAL A 74 1.24 11.20 2.47
N SER A 75 1.46 12.15 1.55
CA SER A 75 1.69 13.54 1.92
C SER A 75 0.43 14.38 1.87
N ILE A 76 -0.47 14.10 0.93
CA ILE A 76 -1.71 14.85 0.78
C ILE A 76 -2.86 13.89 0.61
N TYR A 77 -3.91 14.09 1.40
CA TYR A 77 -5.16 13.37 1.26
C TYR A 77 -6.25 14.31 0.77
N GLN A 78 -6.89 13.93 -0.34
CA GLN A 78 -8.11 14.55 -0.80
C GLN A 78 -9.19 13.48 -0.81
N TYR A 79 -10.45 13.89 -0.91
CA TYR A 79 -11.56 12.94 -0.79
C TYR A 79 -11.48 11.79 -1.82
N ASP A 80 -10.99 12.08 -3.02
CA ASP A 80 -10.97 11.14 -4.13
C ASP A 80 -9.58 10.73 -4.60
N VAL A 81 -8.53 11.31 -4.04
CA VAL A 81 -7.15 10.95 -4.40
C VAL A 81 -6.23 11.08 -3.17
N VAL A 82 -5.10 10.39 -3.23
CA VAL A 82 -3.97 10.63 -2.33
C VAL A 82 -2.78 11.03 -3.18
N GLN A 83 -1.94 11.88 -2.64
CA GLN A 83 -0.63 12.19 -3.22
C GLN A 83 0.43 11.59 -2.31
N MET A 84 1.30 10.80 -2.90
CA MET A 84 2.41 10.19 -2.17
C MET A 84 3.55 11.19 -2.01
N THR A 85 4.49 10.89 -1.12
CA THR A 85 5.62 11.78 -0.85
C THR A 85 6.51 12.02 -2.07
N ASP A 86 6.52 11.10 -3.03
CA ASP A 86 7.27 11.25 -4.28
C ASP A 86 6.48 12.00 -5.36
N GLY A 87 5.28 12.48 -5.05
CA GLY A 87 4.44 13.22 -5.98
C GLY A 87 3.44 12.37 -6.74
N THR A 88 3.49 11.05 -6.65
CA THR A 88 2.54 10.18 -7.34
C THR A 88 1.13 10.40 -6.81
N ILE A 89 0.16 10.52 -7.71
CA ILE A 89 -1.25 10.70 -7.35
C ILE A 89 -1.99 9.41 -7.67
N LEU A 90 -2.69 8.87 -6.67
CA LEU A 90 -3.43 7.63 -6.79
C LEU A 90 -4.91 7.86 -6.44
N PRO A 91 -5.83 7.24 -7.19
CA PRO A 91 -7.27 7.43 -6.95
C PRO A 91 -7.75 6.64 -5.74
N ILE A 92 -8.70 7.22 -5.02
CA ILE A 92 -9.46 6.50 -3.99
C ILE A 92 -10.80 6.14 -4.61
N SER A 93 -11.10 4.86 -4.72
CA SER A 93 -12.37 4.44 -5.29
C SER A 93 -13.52 4.83 -4.37
N GLN A 94 -14.69 5.02 -4.94
CA GLN A 94 -15.88 5.46 -4.21
C GLN A 94 -16.17 4.55 -3.01
N LYS A 95 -15.92 3.27 -3.15
CA LYS A 95 -16.12 2.29 -2.08
C LYS A 95 -15.34 2.62 -0.81
N TYR A 96 -14.14 3.19 -0.98
CA TYR A 96 -13.23 3.42 0.16
C TYR A 96 -13.21 4.87 0.66
N ARG A 97 -13.90 5.78 0.00
CA ARG A 97 -13.82 7.23 0.34
C ARG A 97 -14.30 7.55 1.74
N LYS A 98 -15.44 6.99 2.12
CA LYS A 98 -16.00 7.23 3.47
C LYS A 98 -15.11 6.65 4.55
N LEU A 99 -14.62 5.44 4.35
CA LEU A 99 -13.75 4.76 5.30
C LEU A 99 -12.46 5.55 5.49
N MET A 100 -11.85 5.98 4.40
CA MET A 100 -10.62 6.76 4.44
C MET A 100 -10.81 8.08 5.16
N LYS A 101 -11.90 8.78 4.87
CA LYS A 101 -12.23 10.04 5.55
C LYS A 101 -12.37 9.83 7.05
N SER A 102 -13.04 8.76 7.45
CA SER A 102 -13.26 8.42 8.85
C SER A 102 -11.94 8.14 9.56
N CYS A 103 -11.09 7.31 8.96
CA CYS A 103 -9.79 6.96 9.53
C CYS A 103 -8.89 8.18 9.69
N LEU A 104 -8.86 9.06 8.70
CA LEU A 104 -8.00 10.23 8.72
C LEU A 104 -8.50 11.30 9.68
N THR A 105 -9.82 11.45 9.80
CA THR A 105 -10.40 12.34 10.80
C THR A 105 -10.01 11.90 12.20
N GLU A 106 -10.04 10.59 12.46
CA GLU A 106 -9.64 10.01 13.73
C GLU A 106 -8.16 10.31 14.05
N LEU A 107 -7.29 10.08 13.07
CA LEU A 107 -5.85 10.37 13.23
C LEU A 107 -5.60 11.85 13.49
N TYR A 108 -6.27 12.71 12.76
CA TYR A 108 -6.13 14.16 12.91
C TYR A 108 -6.53 14.62 14.33
N ARG A 109 -7.61 14.07 14.85
CA ARG A 109 -8.09 14.40 16.20
C ARG A 109 -7.11 13.96 17.28
N LYS A 110 -6.46 12.81 17.09
CA LYS A 110 -5.50 12.28 18.05
C LYS A 110 -4.16 12.99 18.00
N GLY A 111 -3.86 13.52 16.83
CA GLY A 111 -2.61 14.22 16.62
C GLY A 111 -2.63 15.61 17.19
#